data_b2c2bd11c4f03e7441829312a3d46aea
#
_entry.id   b2c2bd11c4f03e7441829312a3d46aea
#
_cell.length_a   1.000
_cell.length_b   1.000
_cell.length_c   1.000
_cell.angle_alpha   90.00
_cell.angle_beta   90.00
_cell.angle_gamma   90.00
#
_symmetry.space_group_name_H-M   'P 1'
#
loop_
_entity.id
_entity.type
_entity.pdbx_description
1 polymer ?
#
loop_
_entity_poly.entity_id
_entity_poly.type
_entity_poly.pdbx_seq_one_letter_code
_entity_poly.pdbx_strand_id
1 'polypeptide(L)'
;MILEVAILNVRQGQTAEFEEAFAVAKNITSLMPGYISHELHRCIEVENKYLLLVRWQRLEDHTEGFRKSAEYQEWKRLLHHFYEPFPMVEHFTEV
;
A
#
# COMPACT_ATOMS: atom_id res chain seq x y z
N MET A 1 13.52 6.94 9.80
CA MET A 1 12.75 6.09 8.88
C MET A 1 11.38 5.80 9.48
N ILE A 2 10.35 5.81 8.66
CA ILE A 2 8.97 5.58 9.09
C ILE A 2 8.45 4.35 8.39
N LEU A 3 7.72 3.50 9.11
CA LEU A 3 7.05 2.33 8.57
C LEU A 3 5.56 2.62 8.41
N GLU A 4 5.08 2.60 7.18
CA GLU A 4 3.65 2.63 6.88
C GLU A 4 3.10 1.21 6.92
N VAL A 5 1.98 1.01 7.62
CA VAL A 5 1.34 -0.30 7.75
C VAL A 5 -0.12 -0.19 7.36
N ALA A 6 -0.56 -1.06 6.46
CA ALA A 6 -1.96 -1.16 6.07
C ALA A 6 -2.38 -2.61 5.99
N ILE A 7 -3.50 -2.94 6.60
CA ILE A 7 -4.13 -4.25 6.43
C ILE A 7 -5.16 -4.09 5.31
N LEU A 8 -4.99 -4.89 4.25
CA LEU A 8 -5.84 -4.79 3.06
C LEU A 8 -6.77 -5.99 3.04
N ASN A 9 -8.06 -5.72 3.12
CA ASN A 9 -9.10 -6.75 2.99
C ASN A 9 -9.62 -6.68 1.56
N VAL A 10 -9.13 -7.57 0.71
CA VAL A 10 -9.50 -7.61 -0.71
C VAL A 10 -10.84 -8.33 -0.83
N ARG A 11 -11.70 -7.86 -1.74
CA ARG A 11 -13.00 -8.50 -2.00
C ARG A 11 -12.78 -9.96 -2.36
N GLN A 12 -13.61 -10.85 -1.80
CA GLN A 12 -13.50 -12.28 -2.05
C GLN A 12 -13.59 -12.56 -3.56
N GLY A 13 -12.75 -13.49 -4.03
CA GLY A 13 -12.72 -13.87 -5.43
C GLY A 13 -11.94 -12.92 -6.32
N GLN A 14 -11.35 -11.85 -5.75
CA GLN A 14 -10.62 -10.84 -6.53
C GLN A 14 -9.14 -10.78 -6.19
N THR A 15 -8.61 -11.79 -5.49
CA THR A 15 -7.21 -11.77 -5.07
C THR A 15 -6.23 -11.82 -6.24
N ALA A 16 -6.55 -12.61 -7.26
CA ALA A 16 -5.68 -12.72 -8.44
C ALA A 16 -5.57 -11.38 -9.17
N GLU A 17 -6.71 -10.70 -9.39
CA GLU A 17 -6.75 -9.40 -10.05
C GLU A 17 -6.06 -8.34 -9.22
N PHE A 18 -6.22 -8.41 -7.88
CA PHE A 18 -5.54 -7.49 -6.98
C PHE A 18 -4.01 -7.65 -7.09
N GLU A 19 -3.52 -8.88 -7.08
CA GLU A 19 -2.07 -9.13 -7.14
C GLU A 19 -1.49 -8.66 -8.47
N GLU A 20 -2.22 -8.83 -9.58
CA GLU A 20 -1.82 -8.30 -10.88
C GLU A 20 -1.77 -6.77 -10.86
N ALA A 21 -2.79 -6.13 -10.30
CA ALA A 21 -2.85 -4.68 -10.20
C ALA A 21 -1.71 -4.15 -9.31
N PHE A 22 -1.42 -4.83 -8.21
CA PHE A 22 -0.34 -4.43 -7.32
C PHE A 22 1.03 -4.56 -7.99
N ALA A 23 1.23 -5.56 -8.83
CA ALA A 23 2.48 -5.72 -9.58
C ALA A 23 2.77 -4.52 -10.49
N VAL A 24 1.73 -3.82 -10.94
CA VAL A 24 1.86 -2.56 -11.70
C VAL A 24 1.99 -1.38 -10.74
N ALA A 25 1.11 -1.30 -9.75
CA ALA A 25 1.03 -0.15 -8.84
C ALA A 25 2.30 0.06 -8.02
N LYS A 26 2.98 -1.02 -7.62
CA LYS A 26 4.22 -0.91 -6.83
C LYS A 26 5.30 -0.09 -7.52
N ASN A 27 5.28 -0.02 -8.85
CA ASN A 27 6.25 0.76 -9.61
C ASN A 27 5.98 2.26 -9.49
N ILE A 28 4.76 2.65 -9.14
CA ILE A 28 4.40 4.05 -8.92
C ILE A 28 5.01 4.55 -7.62
N THR A 29 4.71 3.85 -6.52
CA THR A 29 5.18 4.29 -5.20
C THR A 29 6.70 4.16 -5.07
N SER A 30 7.32 3.18 -5.72
CA SER A 30 8.76 2.95 -5.63
C SER A 30 9.60 4.07 -6.28
N LEU A 31 8.98 4.90 -7.11
CA LEU A 31 9.66 6.03 -7.75
C LEU A 31 9.45 7.34 -6.99
N MET A 32 8.69 7.33 -5.91
CA MET A 32 8.41 8.55 -5.15
C MET A 32 9.60 8.97 -4.30
N PRO A 33 9.84 10.29 -4.15
CA PRO A 33 10.88 10.78 -3.25
C PRO A 33 10.65 10.28 -1.83
N GLY A 34 11.71 9.82 -1.18
CA GLY A 34 11.66 9.32 0.19
C GLY A 34 11.26 7.86 0.33
N TYR A 35 10.82 7.22 -0.74
CA TYR A 35 10.53 5.78 -0.69
C TYR A 35 11.84 5.00 -0.48
N ILE A 36 11.79 4.00 0.43
CA ILE A 36 12.93 3.13 0.72
C ILE A 36 12.67 1.72 0.23
N SER A 37 11.57 1.11 0.67
CA SER A 37 11.24 -0.28 0.33
C SER A 37 9.79 -0.58 0.64
N HIS A 38 9.29 -1.70 0.14
CA HIS A 38 7.96 -2.18 0.51
C HIS A 38 7.94 -3.70 0.57
N GLU A 39 6.93 -4.23 1.25
CA GLU A 39 6.61 -5.65 1.28
C GLU A 39 5.10 -5.80 1.24
N LEU A 40 4.63 -6.79 0.50
CA LEU A 40 3.23 -7.19 0.51
C LEU A 40 3.18 -8.66 0.88
N HIS A 41 2.48 -8.96 1.99
CA HIS A 41 2.34 -10.33 2.48
C HIS A 41 0.88 -10.74 2.44
N ARG A 42 0.62 -11.98 2.08
CA ARG A 42 -0.73 -12.54 2.18
C ARG A 42 -0.87 -13.26 3.52
N CYS A 43 -2.01 -13.04 4.19
CA CYS A 43 -2.33 -13.73 5.43
C CYS A 43 -2.50 -15.22 5.17
N ILE A 44 -1.92 -16.06 6.03
CA ILE A 44 -2.04 -17.51 5.90
C ILE A 44 -3.43 -17.96 6.35
N GLU A 45 -3.95 -17.36 7.43
CA GLU A 45 -5.22 -17.77 8.03
C GLU A 45 -6.44 -17.25 7.27
N VAL A 46 -6.31 -16.09 6.59
CA VAL A 46 -7.42 -15.45 5.88
C VAL A 46 -7.00 -15.19 4.43
N GLU A 47 -7.62 -15.90 3.49
CA GLU A 47 -7.19 -15.95 2.10
C GLU A 47 -7.13 -14.59 1.41
N ASN A 48 -8.09 -13.70 1.70
CA ASN A 48 -8.20 -12.41 1.01
C ASN A 48 -7.66 -11.24 1.83
N LYS A 49 -6.81 -11.51 2.81
CA LYS A 49 -6.23 -10.48 3.68
C LYS A 49 -4.75 -10.34 3.39
N TYR A 50 -4.30 -9.10 3.26
CA TYR A 50 -2.90 -8.78 2.97
C TYR A 50 -2.37 -7.78 3.97
N LEU A 51 -1.06 -7.80 4.17
CA LEU A 51 -0.34 -6.81 4.97
C LEU A 51 0.60 -6.06 4.03
N LEU A 52 0.39 -4.75 3.93
CA LEU A 52 1.28 -3.89 3.15
C LEU A 52 2.16 -3.10 4.11
N LEU A 53 3.46 -3.19 3.89
CA LEU A 53 4.48 -2.46 4.63
C LEU A 53 5.26 -1.60 3.64
N VAL A 54 5.35 -0.29 3.92
CA VAL A 54 6.17 0.62 3.11
C VAL A 54 7.06 1.43 4.03
N ARG A 55 8.35 1.50 3.70
CA ARG A 55 9.31 2.28 4.46
C ARG A 55 9.60 3.58 3.73
N TRP A 56 9.49 4.68 4.48
CA TRP A 56 9.73 6.04 4.00
C TRP A 56 10.82 6.69 4.82
N GLN A 57 11.59 7.59 4.21
CA GLN A 57 12.60 8.34 4.95
C GLN A 57 11.96 9.23 6.02
N ARG A 58 10.85 9.91 5.68
CA ARG A 58 10.11 10.78 6.59
C ARG A 58 8.62 10.55 6.42
N LEU A 59 7.87 10.85 7.49
CA LEU A 59 6.40 10.75 7.46
C LEU A 59 5.81 11.58 6.33
N GLU A 60 6.30 12.80 6.13
CA GLU A 60 5.78 13.74 5.14
C GLU A 60 5.97 13.24 3.71
N ASP A 61 6.96 12.39 3.46
CA ASP A 61 7.14 11.80 2.14
C ASP A 61 5.91 10.98 1.73
N HIS A 62 5.26 10.33 2.69
CA HIS A 62 4.02 9.60 2.44
C HIS A 62 2.80 10.54 2.53
N THR A 63 2.62 11.21 3.66
CA THR A 63 1.38 11.93 3.94
C THR A 63 1.21 13.19 3.09
N GLU A 64 2.30 13.85 2.73
CA GLU A 64 2.28 15.06 1.91
C GLU A 64 2.77 14.79 0.49
N GLY A 65 3.94 14.16 0.36
CA GLY A 65 4.54 13.92 -0.95
C GLY A 65 3.70 12.99 -1.80
N PHE A 66 3.51 11.75 -1.36
CA PHE A 66 2.79 10.75 -2.15
C PHE A 66 1.29 11.05 -2.21
N ARG A 67 0.63 11.18 -1.06
CA ARG A 67 -0.84 11.33 -1.00
C ARG A 67 -1.36 12.54 -1.77
N LYS A 68 -0.55 13.60 -1.92
CA LYS A 68 -0.95 14.82 -2.62
C LYS A 68 -0.43 14.86 -4.06
N SER A 69 0.19 13.79 -4.54
CA SER A 69 0.77 13.71 -5.87
C SER A 69 -0.24 13.24 -6.91
N ALA A 70 0.05 13.54 -8.18
CA ALA A 70 -0.71 12.98 -9.31
C ALA A 70 -0.51 11.47 -9.37
N GLU A 71 0.66 10.98 -8.99
CA GLU A 71 0.97 9.54 -8.93
C GLU A 71 0.05 8.79 -7.99
N TYR A 72 -0.35 9.41 -6.88
CA TYR A 72 -1.28 8.78 -5.94
C TYR A 72 -2.65 8.53 -6.58
N GLN A 73 -3.10 9.40 -7.47
CA GLN A 73 -4.39 9.21 -8.15
C GLN A 73 -4.37 7.95 -9.01
N GLU A 74 -3.25 7.67 -9.67
CA GLU A 74 -3.09 6.43 -10.44
C GLU A 74 -3.01 5.20 -9.53
N TRP A 75 -2.27 5.30 -8.42
CA TRP A 75 -2.20 4.26 -7.40
C TRP A 75 -3.60 3.93 -6.89
N LYS A 76 -4.38 4.95 -6.56
CA LYS A 76 -5.75 4.82 -6.08
C LYS A 76 -6.65 4.15 -7.12
N ARG A 77 -6.55 4.58 -8.37
CA ARG A 77 -7.34 4.03 -9.47
C ARG A 77 -7.09 2.53 -9.64
N LEU A 78 -5.85 2.11 -9.48
CA LEU A 78 -5.47 0.71 -9.66
C LEU A 78 -5.91 -0.18 -8.50
N LEU A 79 -5.97 0.34 -7.26
CA LEU A 79 -6.05 -0.50 -6.07
C LEU A 79 -7.27 -0.31 -5.19
N HIS A 80 -7.81 0.91 -5.06
CA HIS A 80 -8.78 1.20 -3.99
C HIS A 80 -10.11 0.47 -4.15
N HIS A 81 -10.51 0.14 -5.36
CA HIS A 81 -11.78 -0.57 -5.61
C HIS A 81 -11.76 -2.04 -5.14
N PHE A 82 -10.57 -2.58 -4.86
CA PHE A 82 -10.45 -3.95 -4.35
C PHE A 82 -10.78 -4.09 -2.87
N TYR A 83 -10.79 -2.99 -2.11
CA TYR A 83 -10.82 -3.07 -0.64
C TYR A 83 -12.24 -3.03 -0.10
N GLU A 84 -12.52 -3.95 0.86
CA GLU A 84 -13.77 -4.00 1.60
C GLU A 84 -13.52 -4.66 2.97
N PRO A 85 -13.55 -3.90 4.07
CA PRO A 85 -13.67 -2.44 4.17
C PRO A 85 -12.42 -1.70 3.71
N PHE A 86 -12.53 -0.38 3.54
CA PHE A 86 -11.38 0.45 3.18
C PHE A 86 -10.36 0.41 4.33
N PRO A 87 -9.07 0.25 4.03
CA PRO A 87 -8.06 0.05 5.07
C PRO A 87 -7.77 1.32 5.86
N MET A 88 -7.46 1.12 7.15
CA MET A 88 -6.84 2.15 7.96
C MET A 88 -5.32 2.03 7.80
N VAL A 89 -4.67 3.16 7.54
CA VAL A 89 -3.23 3.22 7.38
C VAL A 89 -2.63 3.85 8.62
N GLU A 90 -1.64 3.19 9.20
CA GLU A 90 -0.95 3.68 10.39
C GLU A 90 0.55 3.76 10.11
N HIS A 91 1.23 4.60 10.89
CA HIS A 91 2.66 4.81 10.75
C HIS A 91 3.35 4.47 12.07
N PHE A 92 4.50 3.82 11.97
CA PHE A 92 5.26 3.34 13.11
C PHE A 92 6.70 3.80 13.00
N THR A 93 7.33 4.03 14.14
CA THR A 93 8.76 4.30 14.23
C THR A 93 9.41 3.23 15.10
N GLU A 94 10.65 2.90 14.79
CA GLU A 94 11.38 1.90 15.57
C GLU A 94 11.69 2.45 16.97
N VAL A 95 11.54 1.59 17.96
CA VAL A 95 11.82 1.94 19.36
C VAL A 95 13.29 1.75 19.70
#